data_1207cdb7895be44537874ea1adbd7433
#
_entry.id   1207cdb7895be44537874ea1adbd7433
#
_cell.length_a   1.000
_cell.length_b   1.000
_cell.length_c   1.000
_cell.angle_alpha   90.00
_cell.angle_beta   90.00
_cell.angle_gamma   90.00
#
_symmetry.space_group_name_H-M   'P 1'
#
loop_
_entity.id
_entity.type
_entity.pdbx_description
1 polymer ?
#
loop_
_entity_poly.entity_id
_entity_poly.type
_entity_poly.pdbx_seq_one_letter_code
_entity_poly.pdbx_strand_id
1 'polypeptide(L)'
;MKKILIISTVGLIYDGITSVITSYLEAMDKSGLDIYVVSTIKSEAKIEENLNRMGCKIVYMPSRKENTIKYFLSLITFIRKNKIDVVHAHGNSGTLAIEMVAAWLGGSNKRIAHSHNTKCDQVKADKILRPIFNMFYT
;
A
#
# COMPACT_ATOMS: atom_id res chain seq x y z
N MET A 1 -2.67 -19.49 6.57
CA MET A 1 -2.26 -18.15 7.04
C MET A 1 -2.65 -17.12 6.01
N LYS A 2 -3.40 -16.11 6.40
CA LYS A 2 -3.78 -15.01 5.48
C LYS A 2 -2.60 -14.08 5.25
N LYS A 3 -2.41 -13.69 4.01
CA LYS A 3 -1.34 -12.78 3.59
C LYS A 3 -1.90 -11.40 3.30
N ILE A 4 -1.36 -10.40 3.99
CA ILE A 4 -1.79 -9.01 3.88
C ILE A 4 -0.64 -8.18 3.34
N LEU A 5 -0.91 -7.37 2.33
CA LEU A 5 0.02 -6.40 1.79
C LEU A 5 -0.45 -5.00 2.15
N ILE A 6 0.33 -4.30 2.94
CA ILE A 6 0.09 -2.90 3.29
C ILE A 6 1.00 -2.04 2.41
N ILE A 7 0.42 -1.05 1.75
CA ILE A 7 1.16 -0.17 0.85
C ILE A 7 1.11 1.26 1.39
N SER A 8 2.29 1.84 1.64
CA SER A 8 2.42 3.27 1.87
C SER A 8 2.87 3.94 0.57
N THR A 9 2.02 4.75 -0.03
CA THR A 9 2.31 5.40 -1.30
C THR A 9 3.35 6.51 -1.18
N VAL A 10 3.60 6.99 0.04
CA VAL A 10 4.64 8.00 0.34
C VAL A 10 5.94 7.39 0.87
N GLY A 11 5.97 6.08 1.07
CA GLY A 11 7.10 5.40 1.70
C GLY A 11 7.01 5.36 3.23
N LEU A 12 7.96 4.69 3.85
CA LEU A 12 8.00 4.55 5.31
C LEU A 12 8.92 5.61 5.93
N ILE A 13 8.36 6.78 6.09
CA ILE A 13 9.01 7.97 6.67
C ILE A 13 8.18 8.48 7.84
N TYR A 14 8.73 9.43 8.59
CA TYR A 14 8.01 10.05 9.71
C TYR A 14 6.94 11.00 9.18
N ASP A 15 5.74 10.48 8.95
CA ASP A 15 4.58 11.25 8.52
C ASP A 15 3.28 10.67 9.10
N GLY A 16 2.15 11.29 8.77
CA GLY A 16 0.85 10.86 9.28
C GLY A 16 0.43 9.48 8.76
N ILE A 17 0.74 9.15 7.52
CA ILE A 17 0.39 7.85 6.93
C ILE A 17 1.14 6.71 7.60
N THR A 18 2.45 6.85 7.75
CA THR A 18 3.28 5.87 8.45
C THR A 18 2.86 5.70 9.91
N SER A 19 2.53 6.81 10.57
CA SER A 19 2.04 6.78 11.95
C SER A 19 0.74 5.97 12.08
N VAL A 20 -0.20 6.15 11.15
CA VAL A 20 -1.45 5.39 11.12
C VAL A 20 -1.17 3.90 10.89
N ILE A 21 -0.31 3.57 9.92
CA ILE A 21 0.06 2.18 9.62
C ILE A 21 0.67 1.51 10.85
N THR A 22 1.64 2.14 11.49
CA THR A 22 2.29 1.57 12.68
C THR A 22 1.32 1.42 13.85
N SER A 23 0.45 2.38 14.06
CA SER A 23 -0.56 2.30 15.13
C SER A 23 -1.54 1.15 14.90
N TYR A 24 -2.00 0.93 13.68
CA TYR A 24 -2.84 -0.21 13.35
C TYR A 24 -2.12 -1.53 13.60
N LEU A 25 -0.87 -1.63 13.19
CA LEU A 25 -0.09 -2.86 13.34
C LEU A 25 0.22 -3.16 14.81
N GLU A 26 0.41 -2.14 15.63
CA GLU A 26 0.59 -2.31 17.07
C GLU A 26 -0.67 -2.81 17.75
N ALA A 27 -1.83 -2.31 17.34
CA ALA A 27 -3.11 -2.59 17.96
C ALA A 27 -3.75 -3.90 17.49
N MET A 28 -3.41 -4.40 16.28
CA MET A 28 -4.08 -5.55 15.72
C MET A 28 -3.50 -6.87 16.23
N ASP A 29 -4.37 -7.87 16.35
CA ASP A 29 -3.92 -9.24 16.58
C ASP A 29 -3.36 -9.79 15.26
N LYS A 30 -2.07 -10.08 15.25
CA LYS A 30 -1.35 -10.58 14.07
C LYS A 30 -1.27 -12.11 14.00
N SER A 31 -1.96 -12.80 14.90
CA SER A 31 -2.00 -14.26 14.92
C SER A 31 -2.59 -14.82 13.62
N GLY A 32 -1.89 -15.74 12.98
CA GLY A 32 -2.34 -16.33 11.72
C GLY A 32 -2.26 -15.39 10.51
N LEU A 33 -1.55 -14.27 10.64
CA LEU A 33 -1.35 -13.29 9.56
C LEU A 33 0.11 -13.24 9.13
N ASP A 34 0.33 -13.16 7.82
CA ASP A 34 1.62 -12.91 7.23
C ASP A 34 1.54 -11.51 6.59
N ILE A 35 2.24 -10.54 7.17
CA ILE A 35 2.09 -9.13 6.84
C ILE A 35 3.32 -8.62 6.12
N TYR A 36 3.09 -8.07 4.93
CA TYR A 36 4.09 -7.39 4.11
C TYR A 36 3.78 -5.90 4.07
N VAL A 37 4.81 -5.06 4.17
CA VAL A 37 4.67 -3.61 4.07
C VAL A 37 5.56 -3.12 2.92
N VAL A 38 4.95 -2.45 1.95
CA VAL A 38 5.66 -1.95 0.77
C VAL A 38 6.15 -0.53 1.02
N SER A 39 7.42 -0.30 0.70
CA SER A 39 8.00 1.03 0.63
C SER A 39 8.62 1.25 -0.75
N THR A 40 8.42 2.45 -1.29
CA THR A 40 8.99 2.84 -2.59
C THR A 40 10.23 3.71 -2.46
N ILE A 41 10.62 4.02 -1.22
CA ILE A 41 11.84 4.76 -0.90
C ILE A 41 12.54 4.08 0.27
N LYS A 42 13.80 4.45 0.51
CA LYS A 42 14.53 3.94 1.67
C LYS A 42 13.80 4.34 2.97
N SER A 43 13.45 3.34 3.77
CA SER A 43 12.76 3.56 5.03
C SER A 43 13.68 4.13 6.10
N GLU A 44 13.10 4.92 7.02
CA GLU A 44 13.80 5.32 8.22
C GLU A 44 14.14 4.08 9.08
N ALA A 45 15.38 4.03 9.57
CA ALA A 45 15.91 2.85 10.27
C ALA A 45 15.05 2.44 11.48
N LYS A 46 14.58 3.40 12.26
CA LYS A 46 13.74 3.11 13.43
C LYS A 46 12.37 2.57 13.06
N ILE A 47 11.78 3.04 11.97
CA ILE A 47 10.49 2.56 11.46
C ILE A 47 10.65 1.11 10.99
N GLU A 48 11.69 0.83 10.23
CA GLU A 48 11.99 -0.50 9.74
C GLU A 48 12.22 -1.49 10.88
N GLU A 49 13.02 -1.10 11.88
CA GLU A 49 13.27 -1.90 13.07
C GLU A 49 11.98 -2.20 13.83
N ASN A 50 11.10 -1.21 14.01
CA ASN A 50 9.83 -1.38 14.70
C ASN A 50 8.90 -2.34 13.94
N LEU A 51 8.80 -2.22 12.62
CA LEU A 51 8.01 -3.12 11.80
C LEU A 51 8.55 -4.54 11.84
N ASN A 52 9.85 -4.71 11.76
CA ASN A 52 10.49 -6.03 11.87
C ASN A 52 10.24 -6.67 13.23
N ARG A 53 10.27 -5.88 14.30
CA ARG A 53 9.97 -6.36 15.66
C ARG A 53 8.53 -6.85 15.79
N MET A 54 7.60 -6.22 15.09
CA MET A 54 6.20 -6.65 15.02
C MET A 54 5.97 -7.87 14.12
N GLY A 55 7.01 -8.38 13.48
CA GLY A 55 6.93 -9.54 12.59
C GLY A 55 6.49 -9.21 11.17
N CYS A 56 6.49 -7.94 10.79
CA CYS A 56 6.16 -7.51 9.43
C CYS A 56 7.38 -7.60 8.52
N LYS A 57 7.16 -7.95 7.26
CA LYS A 57 8.22 -8.03 6.25
C LYS A 57 8.16 -6.79 5.37
N ILE A 58 9.27 -6.08 5.23
CA ILE A 58 9.35 -4.89 4.39
C ILE A 58 9.76 -5.29 2.99
N VAL A 59 9.01 -4.81 2.00
CA VAL A 59 9.25 -5.07 0.58
C VAL A 59 9.52 -3.75 -0.12
N TYR A 60 10.66 -3.64 -0.77
CA TYR A 60 11.01 -2.47 -1.55
C TYR A 60 10.57 -2.65 -3.00
N MET A 61 9.93 -1.63 -3.55
CA MET A 61 9.49 -1.59 -4.93
C MET A 61 9.99 -0.32 -5.62
N PRO A 62 10.02 -0.29 -6.97
CA PRO A 62 10.38 0.91 -7.71
C PRO A 62 9.50 2.10 -7.32
N SER A 63 10.06 3.31 -7.35
CA SER A 63 9.32 4.52 -7.03
C SER A 63 8.18 4.73 -8.01
N ARG A 64 6.98 4.91 -7.49
CA ARG A 64 5.79 5.22 -8.29
C ARG A 64 5.94 6.53 -9.07
N LYS A 65 6.62 7.52 -8.49
CA LYS A 65 6.87 8.81 -9.13
C LYS A 65 7.87 8.73 -10.27
N GLU A 66 8.91 7.92 -10.12
CA GLU A 66 9.98 7.81 -11.12
C GLU A 66 9.61 6.87 -12.26
N ASN A 67 8.96 5.75 -11.96
CA ASN A 67 8.55 4.77 -12.97
C ASN A 67 7.25 4.07 -12.55
N THR A 68 6.14 4.71 -12.88
CA THR A 68 4.79 4.22 -12.53
C THR A 68 4.51 2.84 -13.13
N ILE A 69 4.91 2.59 -14.37
CA ILE A 69 4.66 1.31 -15.05
C ILE A 69 5.43 0.18 -14.37
N LYS A 70 6.69 0.39 -14.06
CA LYS A 70 7.53 -0.60 -13.37
C LYS A 70 6.99 -0.91 -11.98
N TYR A 71 6.58 0.12 -11.24
CA TYR A 71 5.94 -0.02 -9.95
C TYR A 71 4.64 -0.85 -10.05
N PHE A 72 3.79 -0.50 -11.00
CA PHE A 72 2.51 -1.18 -11.22
C PHE A 72 2.70 -2.67 -11.54
N LEU A 73 3.62 -2.99 -12.46
CA LEU A 73 3.92 -4.36 -12.83
C LEU A 73 4.56 -5.14 -11.67
N SER A 74 5.42 -4.49 -10.89
CA SER A 74 6.03 -5.09 -9.70
C SER A 74 4.98 -5.46 -8.65
N LEU A 75 4.00 -4.59 -8.44
CA LEU A 75 2.88 -4.87 -7.53
C LEU A 75 2.07 -6.09 -7.99
N ILE A 76 1.67 -6.11 -9.25
CA ILE A 76 0.90 -7.23 -9.81
C ILE A 76 1.67 -8.54 -9.65
N THR A 77 2.95 -8.55 -10.01
CA THR A 77 3.81 -9.72 -9.92
C THR A 77 3.94 -10.21 -8.47
N PHE A 78 4.19 -9.29 -7.55
CA PHE A 78 4.34 -9.62 -6.13
C PHE A 78 3.04 -10.20 -5.55
N ILE A 79 1.91 -9.57 -5.83
CA ILE A 79 0.60 -10.00 -5.32
C ILE A 79 0.27 -11.40 -5.84
N ARG A 80 0.50 -11.62 -7.12
CA ARG A 80 0.23 -12.91 -7.77
C ARG A 80 1.17 -14.01 -7.29
N LYS A 81 2.47 -13.74 -7.26
CA LYS A 81 3.50 -14.71 -6.86
C LYS A 81 3.36 -15.14 -5.40
N ASN A 82 3.04 -14.21 -4.52
CA ASN A 82 2.92 -14.48 -3.09
C ASN A 82 1.50 -14.84 -2.67
N LYS A 83 0.54 -14.82 -3.59
CA LYS A 83 -0.87 -15.13 -3.32
C LYS A 83 -1.44 -14.26 -2.20
N ILE A 84 -1.29 -12.97 -2.33
CA ILE A 84 -1.75 -11.99 -1.34
C ILE A 84 -3.28 -12.00 -1.28
N ASP A 85 -3.84 -12.18 -0.09
CA ASP A 85 -5.28 -12.22 0.13
C ASP A 85 -5.90 -10.83 0.24
N VAL A 86 -5.24 -9.94 0.97
CA VAL A 86 -5.74 -8.59 1.25
C VAL A 86 -4.68 -7.56 0.88
N VAL A 87 -5.08 -6.56 0.11
CA VAL A 87 -4.25 -5.38 -0.18
C VAL A 87 -4.89 -4.17 0.49
N HIS A 88 -4.13 -3.51 1.36
CA HIS A 88 -4.55 -2.30 2.06
C HIS A 88 -3.60 -1.17 1.70
N ALA A 89 -4.03 -0.29 0.82
CA ALA A 89 -3.22 0.83 0.34
C ALA A 89 -3.60 2.14 1.06
N HIS A 90 -2.58 2.85 1.50
CA HIS A 90 -2.70 4.15 2.17
C HIS A 90 -2.11 5.24 1.30
N GLY A 91 -2.84 6.33 1.12
CA GLY A 91 -2.38 7.46 0.32
C GLY A 91 -3.45 8.50 0.07
N ASN A 92 -3.28 9.27 -0.99
CA ASN A 92 -4.25 10.28 -1.43
C ASN A 92 -5.31 9.65 -2.33
N SER A 93 -6.56 10.09 -2.21
CA SER A 93 -7.73 9.41 -2.75
C SER A 93 -7.65 8.98 -4.22
N GLY A 94 -7.46 9.90 -5.13
CA GLY A 94 -7.49 9.57 -6.57
C GLY A 94 -6.33 8.69 -7.01
N THR A 95 -5.15 8.90 -6.44
CA THR A 95 -3.94 8.17 -6.83
C THR A 95 -3.94 6.72 -6.38
N LEU A 96 -4.76 6.35 -5.39
CA LEU A 96 -4.87 4.97 -4.93
C LEU A 96 -5.49 4.02 -5.97
N ALA A 97 -6.06 4.56 -7.05
CA ALA A 97 -6.57 3.75 -8.14
C ALA A 97 -5.48 2.82 -8.73
N ILE A 98 -4.24 3.27 -8.77
CA ILE A 98 -3.11 2.48 -9.28
C ILE A 98 -2.96 1.19 -8.48
N GLU A 99 -2.93 1.30 -7.15
CA GLU A 99 -2.79 0.16 -6.24
C GLU A 99 -4.01 -0.76 -6.29
N MET A 100 -5.20 -0.18 -6.38
CA MET A 100 -6.44 -0.96 -6.43
C MET A 100 -6.54 -1.78 -7.71
N VAL A 101 -6.19 -1.19 -8.85
CA VAL A 101 -6.18 -1.91 -10.14
C VAL A 101 -5.10 -3.00 -10.13
N ALA A 102 -3.90 -2.70 -9.62
CA ALA A 102 -2.84 -3.68 -9.49
C ALA A 102 -3.25 -4.86 -8.60
N ALA A 103 -3.93 -4.58 -7.48
CA ALA A 103 -4.42 -5.60 -6.58
C ALA A 103 -5.49 -6.49 -7.24
N TRP A 104 -6.37 -5.89 -8.02
CA TRP A 104 -7.37 -6.63 -8.77
C TRP A 104 -6.74 -7.54 -9.82
N LEU A 105 -5.82 -7.01 -10.62
CA LEU A 105 -5.10 -7.78 -11.64
C LEU A 105 -4.19 -8.85 -11.02
N GLY A 106 -3.66 -8.60 -9.83
CA GLY A 106 -2.88 -9.57 -9.07
C GLY A 106 -3.69 -10.70 -8.45
N GLY A 107 -5.03 -10.55 -8.40
CA GLY A 107 -5.93 -11.57 -7.90
C GLY A 107 -6.19 -11.57 -6.41
N SER A 108 -5.94 -10.43 -5.72
CA SER A 108 -6.26 -10.34 -4.29
C SER A 108 -7.77 -10.42 -4.05
N ASN A 109 -8.15 -11.12 -2.97
CA ASN A 109 -9.56 -11.32 -2.62
C ASN A 109 -10.21 -10.06 -2.08
N LYS A 110 -9.49 -9.28 -1.30
CA LYS A 110 -9.98 -8.05 -0.69
C LYS A 110 -9.03 -6.89 -0.95
N ARG A 111 -9.59 -5.75 -1.29
CA ARG A 111 -8.85 -4.54 -1.60
C ARG A 111 -9.41 -3.38 -0.81
N ILE A 112 -8.55 -2.71 -0.05
CA ILE A 112 -8.92 -1.60 0.81
C ILE A 112 -8.11 -0.38 0.40
N ALA A 113 -8.80 0.67 0.01
CA ALA A 113 -8.18 1.96 -0.26
C ALA A 113 -8.44 2.90 0.93
N HIS A 114 -7.37 3.26 1.63
CA HIS A 114 -7.44 4.15 2.79
C HIS A 114 -6.92 5.52 2.40
N SER A 115 -7.85 6.42 2.11
CA SER A 115 -7.52 7.79 1.75
C SER A 115 -7.31 8.63 3.01
N HIS A 116 -6.15 9.28 3.10
CA HIS A 116 -5.84 10.21 4.19
C HIS A 116 -6.25 11.64 3.85
N ASN A 117 -6.47 11.93 2.56
CA ASN A 117 -6.92 13.23 2.09
C ASN A 117 -8.06 13.05 1.09
N THR A 118 -9.08 13.88 1.21
CA THR A 118 -10.19 13.93 0.25
C THR A 118 -9.88 14.80 -0.96
N LYS A 119 -8.85 15.65 -0.86
CA LYS A 119 -8.38 16.52 -1.95
C LYS A 119 -7.01 16.07 -2.40
N CYS A 120 -6.81 16.04 -3.71
CA CYS A 120 -5.51 15.77 -4.31
C CYS A 120 -4.94 17.08 -4.87
N ASP A 121 -3.69 17.39 -4.50
CA ASP A 121 -3.02 18.58 -5.01
C ASP A 121 -2.71 18.49 -6.51
N GLN A 122 -2.71 17.29 -7.05
CA GLN A 122 -2.51 17.04 -8.48
C GLN A 122 -3.85 16.91 -9.20
N VAL A 123 -4.46 18.05 -9.50
CA VAL A 123 -5.82 18.12 -10.08
C VAL A 123 -6.00 17.24 -11.32
N LYS A 124 -4.99 17.18 -12.21
CA LYS A 124 -5.07 16.37 -13.45
C LYS A 124 -5.10 14.87 -13.15
N ALA A 125 -4.21 14.41 -12.29
CA ALA A 125 -4.16 13.00 -11.89
C ALA A 125 -5.44 12.59 -11.18
N ASP A 126 -5.98 13.45 -10.31
CA ASP A 126 -7.21 13.19 -9.59
C ASP A 126 -8.42 13.06 -10.54
N LYS A 127 -8.52 13.93 -11.53
CA LYS A 127 -9.61 13.88 -12.51
C LYS A 127 -9.63 12.58 -13.32
N ILE A 128 -8.44 12.04 -13.65
CA ILE A 128 -8.31 10.81 -14.42
C ILE A 128 -8.50 9.58 -13.53
N LEU A 129 -7.90 9.59 -12.34
CA LEU A 129 -7.80 8.40 -11.48
C LEU A 129 -8.98 8.26 -10.50
N ARG A 130 -9.64 9.36 -10.13
CA ARG A 130 -10.74 9.30 -9.17
C ARG A 130 -11.91 8.43 -9.62
N PRO A 131 -12.37 8.47 -10.88
CA PRO A 131 -13.41 7.54 -11.32
C PRO A 131 -13.01 6.08 -11.17
N ILE A 132 -11.75 5.75 -11.48
CA ILE A 132 -11.21 4.40 -11.32
C ILE A 132 -11.15 4.03 -9.85
N PHE A 133 -10.68 4.94 -8.99
CA PHE A 133 -10.64 4.74 -7.55
C PHE A 133 -12.04 4.43 -6.99
N ASN A 134 -13.06 5.19 -7.42
CA ASN A 134 -14.41 5.02 -6.91
C ASN A 134 -15.04 3.67 -7.31
N MET A 135 -14.53 3.00 -8.34
CA MET A 135 -14.96 1.64 -8.68
C MET A 135 -14.56 0.61 -7.63
N PHE A 136 -13.51 0.88 -6.86
CA PHE A 136 -12.95 -0.03 -5.87
C PHE A 136 -13.22 0.39 -4.42
N TYR A 137 -13.70 1.62 -4.24
CA TYR A 137 -13.99 2.16 -2.90
C TYR A 137 -15.29 1.56 -2.37
N THR A 138 -15.19 0.97 -1.21
CA THR A 138 -16.35 0.40 -0.50
C THR A 138 -16.47 0.98 0.90
#